data_2b259354fa7b0918b844d662f2295123
#
_entry.id   2b259354fa7b0918b844d662f2295123
#
_cell.length_a   1.000
_cell.length_b   1.000
_cell.length_c   1.000
_cell.angle_alpha   90.00
_cell.angle_beta   90.00
_cell.angle_gamma   90.00
#
_symmetry.space_group_name_H-M   'P 1'
#
loop_
_entity.id
_entity.type
_entity.pdbx_description
1 polymer ?
#
loop_
_entity_poly.entity_id
_entity_poly.type
_entity_poly.pdbx_seq_one_letter_code
_entity_poly.pdbx_strand_id
1 'polypeptide(L)'
;IEQAAKWIAECEGRLATHTWRSASIGNEGGWQVARALFFVNVLTGSVGTKGGTSFNSWHKFTPKPFKQPPAFSTWQELHLPHEWPMAMYEMSFLLPHFLEEGRGDVDVYFTRVYNPMWINPDGFMWMKQLKDEDKIKCHVALTPTWNESAWFADYVLPMGHASERHDIMSQETHAGQWIGFRLP
;
A
#
# COMPACT_ATOMS: atom_id res chain seq x y z
N ILE A 1 2.49 -29.27 5.81
CA ILE A 1 3.29 -28.78 4.66
C ILE A 1 3.15 -29.75 3.50
N GLU A 2 3.48 -31.05 3.65
CA GLU A 2 3.44 -32.06 2.58
C GLU A 2 2.07 -32.17 1.89
N GLN A 3 0.98 -32.15 2.66
CA GLN A 3 -0.37 -32.20 2.10
C GLN A 3 -0.69 -30.96 1.25
N ALA A 4 -0.28 -29.79 1.70
CA ALA A 4 -0.44 -28.56 0.94
C ALA A 4 0.38 -28.60 -0.38
N ALA A 5 1.61 -29.13 -0.30
CA ALA A 5 2.46 -29.28 -1.49
C ALA A 5 1.84 -30.24 -2.53
N LYS A 6 1.19 -31.32 -2.07
CA LYS A 6 0.46 -32.24 -2.97
C LYS A 6 -0.69 -31.55 -3.68
N TRP A 7 -1.52 -30.81 -2.94
CA TRP A 7 -2.63 -30.06 -3.55
C TRP A 7 -2.15 -28.98 -4.52
N ILE A 8 -1.04 -28.33 -4.19
CA ILE A 8 -0.42 -27.35 -5.08
C ILE A 8 0.10 -28.03 -6.36
N ALA A 9 0.72 -29.20 -6.25
CA ALA A 9 1.19 -29.95 -7.42
C ALA A 9 0.05 -30.41 -8.33
N GLU A 10 -1.14 -30.66 -7.77
CA GLU A 10 -2.33 -31.08 -8.50
C GLU A 10 -3.09 -29.92 -9.18
N CYS A 11 -2.62 -28.67 -9.04
CA CYS A 11 -3.35 -27.50 -9.55
C CYS A 11 -3.34 -27.32 -11.08
N GLU A 12 -2.52 -28.09 -11.80
CA GLU A 12 -2.43 -28.07 -13.27
C GLU A 12 -2.26 -26.65 -13.86
N GLY A 13 -1.42 -25.83 -13.25
CA GLY A 13 -1.19 -24.45 -13.69
C GLY A 13 -2.30 -23.46 -13.31
N ARG A 14 -3.17 -23.80 -12.40
CA ARG A 14 -4.28 -22.95 -11.94
C ARG A 14 -4.12 -22.47 -10.50
N LEU A 15 -2.89 -22.17 -10.11
CA LEU A 15 -2.57 -21.63 -8.80
C LEU A 15 -2.52 -20.10 -8.84
N ALA A 16 -3.24 -19.46 -7.96
CA ALA A 16 -3.11 -18.04 -7.68
C ALA A 16 -2.68 -17.84 -6.22
N THR A 17 -1.69 -17.00 -6.00
CA THR A 17 -1.22 -16.61 -4.66
C THR A 17 -1.41 -15.11 -4.47
N HIS A 18 -1.56 -14.71 -3.22
CA HIS A 18 -1.75 -13.32 -2.86
C HIS A 18 -0.67 -12.90 -1.87
N THR A 19 0.06 -11.84 -2.22
CA THR A 19 1.18 -11.31 -1.41
C THR A 19 0.93 -9.86 -0.97
N TRP A 20 -0.32 -9.40 -1.02
CA TRP A 20 -0.64 -8.02 -0.77
C TRP A 20 -0.28 -7.59 0.65
N ARG A 21 0.58 -6.61 0.73
CA ARG A 21 1.02 -5.89 1.94
C ARG A 21 1.54 -6.78 3.08
N SER A 22 0.69 -7.37 3.90
CA SER A 22 1.06 -7.99 5.17
C SER A 22 2.16 -9.06 5.09
N ALA A 23 2.27 -9.79 3.99
CA ALA A 23 3.33 -10.79 3.81
C ALA A 23 4.66 -10.18 3.37
N SER A 24 4.64 -9.01 2.71
CA SER A 24 5.82 -8.37 2.12
C SER A 24 6.22 -7.07 2.80
N ILE A 25 5.33 -6.48 3.58
CA ILE A 25 5.56 -5.22 4.29
C ILE A 25 5.43 -5.50 5.80
N GLY A 26 6.19 -4.83 6.62
CA GLY A 26 6.05 -4.91 8.07
C GLY A 26 6.58 -6.20 8.73
N ASN A 27 7.21 -7.09 7.96
CA ASN A 27 7.90 -8.26 8.49
C ASN A 27 9.35 -8.28 8.00
N GLU A 28 10.26 -8.51 8.91
CA GLU A 28 11.62 -8.87 8.53
C GLU A 28 11.59 -10.13 7.65
N GLY A 29 12.24 -10.08 6.51
CA GLY A 29 12.20 -11.18 5.54
C GLY A 29 10.91 -11.35 4.75
N GLY A 30 9.92 -10.47 4.89
CA GLY A 30 8.67 -10.54 4.12
C GLY A 30 8.86 -10.49 2.61
N TRP A 31 9.90 -9.82 2.12
CA TRP A 31 10.31 -9.89 0.72
C TRP A 31 10.62 -11.34 0.28
N GLN A 32 11.29 -12.10 1.14
CA GLN A 32 11.60 -13.50 0.89
C GLN A 32 10.33 -14.35 0.83
N VAL A 33 9.35 -14.06 1.69
CA VAL A 33 8.05 -14.72 1.68
C VAL A 33 7.30 -14.43 0.38
N ALA A 34 7.23 -13.17 -0.03
CA ALA A 34 6.59 -12.77 -1.29
C ALA A 34 7.25 -13.43 -2.50
N ARG A 35 8.59 -13.44 -2.52
CA ARG A 35 9.37 -14.12 -3.55
C ARG A 35 9.10 -15.63 -3.60
N ALA A 36 9.09 -16.29 -2.45
CA ALA A 36 8.83 -17.72 -2.35
C ALA A 36 7.43 -18.08 -2.84
N LEU A 37 6.41 -17.30 -2.44
CA LEU A 37 5.03 -17.49 -2.91
C LEU A 37 4.91 -17.30 -4.41
N PHE A 38 5.53 -16.28 -4.98
CA PHE A 38 5.53 -16.09 -6.42
C PHE A 38 6.27 -17.22 -7.15
N PHE A 39 7.37 -17.69 -6.57
CA PHE A 39 8.14 -18.80 -7.15
C PHE A 39 7.32 -20.09 -7.22
N VAL A 40 6.42 -20.34 -6.29
CA VAL A 40 5.48 -21.49 -6.38
C VAL A 40 4.58 -21.36 -7.60
N ASN A 41 4.11 -20.16 -7.97
CA ASN A 41 3.36 -19.97 -9.23
C ASN A 41 4.21 -20.28 -10.48
N VAL A 42 5.50 -19.93 -10.42
CA VAL A 42 6.43 -20.27 -11.52
C VAL A 42 6.63 -21.79 -11.65
N LEU A 43 6.88 -22.46 -10.54
CA LEU A 43 7.11 -23.91 -10.50
C LEU A 43 5.88 -24.71 -11.00
N THR A 44 4.68 -24.22 -10.71
CA THR A 44 3.43 -24.87 -11.15
C THR A 44 3.00 -24.48 -12.54
N GLY A 45 3.75 -23.61 -13.24
CA GLY A 45 3.38 -23.09 -14.55
C GLY A 45 2.13 -22.20 -14.54
N SER A 46 1.82 -21.58 -13.40
CA SER A 46 0.57 -20.85 -13.18
C SER A 46 0.64 -19.36 -13.54
N VAL A 47 1.73 -18.90 -14.13
CA VAL A 47 1.91 -17.50 -14.53
C VAL A 47 1.34 -17.28 -15.94
N GLY A 48 0.35 -16.39 -16.04
CA GLY A 48 -0.30 -16.06 -17.32
C GLY A 48 -1.26 -17.11 -17.84
N THR A 49 -1.67 -18.05 -17.02
CA THR A 49 -2.60 -19.13 -17.40
C THR A 49 -4.01 -18.84 -16.89
N LYS A 50 -5.02 -19.44 -17.54
CA LYS A 50 -6.41 -19.36 -17.11
C LYS A 50 -6.57 -20.06 -15.75
N GLY A 51 -7.05 -19.32 -14.74
CA GLY A 51 -7.17 -19.80 -13.37
C GLY A 51 -5.88 -19.71 -12.54
N GLY A 52 -4.78 -19.26 -13.15
CA GLY A 52 -3.53 -18.94 -12.48
C GLY A 52 -3.38 -17.45 -12.18
N THR A 53 -2.14 -17.03 -11.99
CA THR A 53 -1.79 -15.62 -11.74
C THR A 53 -1.72 -14.87 -13.07
N SER A 54 -2.54 -13.84 -13.23
CA SER A 54 -2.50 -12.97 -14.41
C SER A 54 -1.53 -11.81 -14.23
N PHE A 55 -1.06 -11.28 -15.36
CA PHE A 55 -0.24 -10.08 -15.34
C PHE A 55 -1.04 -8.90 -14.80
N ASN A 56 -0.43 -8.18 -13.88
CA ASN A 56 -0.97 -6.94 -13.35
C ASN A 56 -0.37 -5.75 -14.11
N SER A 57 -1.21 -4.86 -14.56
CA SER A 57 -0.79 -3.58 -15.12
C SER A 57 -1.49 -2.47 -14.35
N TRP A 58 -0.75 -1.78 -13.54
CA TRP A 58 -1.19 -0.54 -12.95
C TRP A 58 -1.19 0.54 -14.03
N HIS A 59 -2.17 1.42 -14.05
CA HIS A 59 -2.25 2.59 -14.95
C HIS A 59 -2.74 2.35 -16.39
N LYS A 60 -3.50 1.31 -16.67
CA LYS A 60 -4.16 1.17 -17.98
C LYS A 60 -5.17 2.27 -18.25
N PHE A 61 -5.81 2.77 -17.22
CA PHE A 61 -6.72 3.90 -17.31
C PHE A 61 -6.04 5.15 -16.76
N THR A 62 -5.29 5.83 -17.61
CA THR A 62 -4.72 7.13 -17.28
C THR A 62 -5.59 8.20 -17.91
N PRO A 63 -6.32 9.02 -17.13
CA PRO A 63 -7.00 10.19 -17.67
C PRO A 63 -5.96 11.10 -18.33
N LYS A 64 -6.15 11.44 -19.59
CA LYS A 64 -5.22 12.28 -20.35
C LYS A 64 -5.69 13.73 -20.56
N PRO A 65 -6.18 14.49 -19.62
CA PRO A 65 -6.23 15.92 -19.79
C PRO A 65 -5.04 16.66 -19.19
N PHE A 66 -4.21 15.97 -18.40
CA PHE A 66 -3.10 16.62 -17.70
C PHE A 66 -1.76 16.07 -18.18
N LYS A 67 -0.85 17.00 -18.46
CA LYS A 67 0.56 16.64 -18.67
C LYS A 67 1.11 16.17 -17.32
N GLN A 68 1.44 14.91 -17.22
CA GLN A 68 2.09 14.40 -16.02
C GLN A 68 3.46 15.10 -15.86
N PRO A 69 3.84 15.50 -14.65
CA PRO A 69 5.19 15.92 -14.39
C PRO A 69 6.15 14.78 -14.71
N PRO A 70 7.39 15.07 -15.09
CA PRO A 70 8.38 14.02 -15.31
C PRO A 70 8.48 13.13 -14.07
N ALA A 71 8.70 11.84 -14.29
CA ALA A 71 8.90 10.90 -13.20
C ALA A 71 10.06 11.39 -12.32
N PHE A 72 9.76 11.55 -11.05
CA PHE A 72 10.69 12.03 -10.06
C PHE A 72 11.22 10.83 -9.28
N SER A 73 12.47 10.48 -9.49
CA SER A 73 13.13 9.38 -8.81
C SER A 73 14.41 9.88 -8.12
N THR A 74 14.24 10.48 -6.95
CA THR A 74 15.38 10.79 -6.06
C THR A 74 15.62 9.72 -5.01
N TRP A 75 14.89 8.65 -5.07
CA TRP A 75 14.73 7.73 -3.99
C TRP A 75 15.35 6.39 -4.33
N GLN A 76 16.39 6.03 -3.63
CA GLN A 76 16.98 4.71 -3.74
C GLN A 76 16.49 3.83 -2.59
N GLU A 77 15.38 3.21 -2.79
CA GLU A 77 14.69 2.33 -1.86
C GLU A 77 15.55 1.16 -1.41
N LEU A 78 16.51 0.78 -2.22
CA LEU A 78 17.49 -0.27 -1.90
C LEU A 78 18.41 0.09 -0.74
N HIS A 79 18.53 1.34 -0.37
CA HIS A 79 19.32 1.77 0.79
C HIS A 79 18.60 1.57 2.12
N LEU A 80 17.30 1.59 2.14
CA LEU A 80 16.50 1.47 3.36
C LEU A 80 16.59 0.11 4.05
N PRO A 81 16.67 -1.03 3.34
CA PRO A 81 16.84 -2.33 3.98
C PRO A 81 18.12 -2.47 4.81
N HIS A 82 19.14 -1.64 4.56
CA HIS A 82 20.36 -1.62 5.36
C HIS A 82 20.18 -0.88 6.70
N GLU A 83 19.31 0.07 6.73
CA GLU A 83 19.04 0.90 7.89
C GLU A 83 17.82 0.39 8.67
N TRP A 84 16.79 -0.03 7.93
CA TRP A 84 15.53 -0.51 8.47
C TRP A 84 15.22 -1.87 7.87
N PRO A 85 14.98 -2.90 8.69
CA PRO A 85 14.74 -4.27 8.21
C PRO A 85 13.34 -4.43 7.62
N MET A 86 13.02 -3.62 6.62
CA MET A 86 11.75 -3.65 5.94
C MET A 86 11.83 -4.47 4.66
N ALA A 87 10.78 -5.23 4.41
CA ALA A 87 10.70 -6.10 3.26
C ALA A 87 10.42 -5.36 1.96
N MET A 88 9.80 -4.21 2.08
CA MET A 88 9.41 -3.33 0.99
C MET A 88 9.41 -1.90 1.50
N TYR A 89 9.82 -0.98 0.66
CA TYR A 89 9.88 0.43 1.00
C TYR A 89 8.48 1.06 1.10
N GLU A 90 7.90 0.91 2.21
CA GLU A 90 6.70 1.66 2.57
C GLU A 90 7.13 2.85 3.43
N MET A 91 7.53 3.93 2.77
CA MET A 91 8.08 5.13 3.43
C MET A 91 7.15 5.76 4.45
N SER A 92 5.86 5.59 4.24
CA SER A 92 4.87 6.05 5.21
C SER A 92 5.05 5.42 6.59
N PHE A 93 5.62 4.23 6.69
CA PHE A 93 5.92 3.61 7.99
C PHE A 93 7.10 4.25 8.70
N LEU A 94 8.03 4.81 7.95
CA LEU A 94 9.27 5.38 8.47
C LEU A 94 9.15 6.86 8.84
N LEU A 95 8.15 7.55 8.33
CA LEU A 95 7.98 8.98 8.57
C LEU A 95 8.11 9.38 10.05
N PRO A 96 7.42 8.74 11.01
CA PRO A 96 7.53 9.15 12.42
C PRO A 96 8.93 8.93 12.98
N HIS A 97 9.65 7.93 12.51
CA HIS A 97 11.03 7.67 12.91
C HIS A 97 12.00 8.72 12.36
N PHE A 98 11.84 9.11 11.11
CA PHE A 98 12.65 10.19 10.53
C PHE A 98 12.43 11.54 11.22
N LEU A 99 11.19 11.83 11.57
CA LEU A 99 10.87 13.03 12.35
C LEU A 99 11.50 12.97 13.75
N GLU A 100 11.45 11.81 14.41
CA GLU A 100 12.09 11.62 15.71
C GLU A 100 13.60 11.80 15.66
N GLU A 101 14.24 11.29 14.62
CA GLU A 101 15.68 11.40 14.38
C GLU A 101 16.12 12.79 13.90
N GLY A 102 15.18 13.71 13.66
CA GLY A 102 15.49 15.06 13.19
C GLY A 102 15.96 15.10 11.73
N ARG A 103 15.54 14.16 10.90
CA ARG A 103 15.86 14.13 9.47
C ARG A 103 15.02 15.10 8.63
N GLY A 104 14.24 15.93 9.26
CA GLY A 104 13.41 16.95 8.64
C GLY A 104 12.16 17.21 9.47
N ASP A 105 11.35 18.14 8.99
CA ASP A 105 10.03 18.49 9.49
C ASP A 105 9.02 18.53 8.34
N VAL A 106 7.74 18.56 8.68
CA VAL A 106 6.65 18.59 7.70
C VAL A 106 5.80 19.84 7.95
N ASP A 107 5.75 20.74 6.98
CA ASP A 107 4.90 21.93 7.09
C ASP A 107 3.42 21.58 7.06
N VAL A 108 3.00 20.76 6.09
CA VAL A 108 1.61 20.31 5.97
C VAL A 108 1.57 18.83 5.68
N TYR A 109 0.87 18.09 6.51
CA TYR A 109 0.66 16.66 6.38
C TYR A 109 -0.81 16.36 6.08
N PHE A 110 -1.06 15.73 4.94
CA PHE A 110 -2.39 15.29 4.57
C PHE A 110 -2.55 13.79 4.78
N THR A 111 -3.55 13.39 5.54
CA THR A 111 -4.03 12.00 5.58
C THR A 111 -5.34 11.88 4.82
N ARG A 112 -5.43 10.95 3.87
CA ARG A 112 -6.65 10.69 3.11
C ARG A 112 -7.09 9.25 3.29
N VAL A 113 -8.19 9.03 4.00
CA VAL A 113 -8.70 7.67 4.31
C VAL A 113 -7.56 6.80 4.88
N TYR A 114 -6.72 7.41 5.70
CA TYR A 114 -5.51 6.80 6.21
C TYR A 114 -5.41 7.04 7.72
N ASN A 115 -5.31 5.96 8.47
CA ASN A 115 -5.21 5.98 9.91
C ASN A 115 -3.89 5.35 10.37
N PRO A 116 -2.76 6.06 10.20
CA PRO A 116 -1.43 5.52 10.48
C PRO A 116 -1.24 5.07 11.92
N MET A 117 -1.89 5.72 12.87
CA MET A 117 -1.80 5.32 14.28
C MET A 117 -2.30 3.90 14.55
N TRP A 118 -3.24 3.43 13.75
CA TRP A 118 -3.87 2.13 13.94
C TRP A 118 -3.34 1.06 12.99
N ILE A 119 -3.08 1.42 11.74
CA ILE A 119 -2.75 0.44 10.69
C ILE A 119 -1.26 0.28 10.44
N ASN A 120 -0.43 1.22 10.89
CA ASN A 120 1.01 1.12 10.73
C ASN A 120 1.67 0.53 11.98
N PRO A 121 2.85 -0.07 11.83
CA PRO A 121 3.70 -0.39 12.97
C PRO A 121 3.98 0.86 13.81
N ASP A 122 4.12 0.64 15.13
CA ASP A 122 4.49 1.67 16.09
C ASP A 122 3.53 2.90 16.12
N GLY A 123 2.26 2.61 16.35
CA GLY A 123 1.23 3.66 16.46
C GLY A 123 1.48 4.69 17.56
N PHE A 124 2.22 4.33 18.62
CA PHE A 124 2.60 5.28 19.68
C PHE A 124 3.62 6.32 19.21
N MET A 125 4.54 5.93 18.33
CA MET A 125 5.45 6.87 17.69
C MET A 125 4.69 7.83 16.77
N TRP A 126 3.71 7.31 16.00
CA TRP A 126 2.81 8.15 15.21
C TRP A 126 2.07 9.16 16.08
N MET A 127 1.49 8.71 17.18
CA MET A 127 0.79 9.59 18.12
C MET A 127 1.71 10.68 18.68
N LYS A 128 2.96 10.34 18.97
CA LYS A 128 3.96 11.30 19.47
C LYS A 128 4.21 12.40 18.44
N GLN A 129 4.46 12.00 17.17
CA GLN A 129 4.79 12.96 16.13
C GLN A 129 3.59 13.82 15.69
N LEU A 130 2.38 13.25 15.67
CA LEU A 130 1.16 14.00 15.35
C LEU A 130 0.78 15.05 16.41
N LYS A 131 1.33 14.96 17.61
CA LYS A 131 1.16 15.95 18.68
C LYS A 131 2.25 17.02 18.70
N ASP A 132 3.32 16.83 17.96
CA ASP A 132 4.49 17.70 17.99
C ASP A 132 4.42 18.69 16.83
N GLU A 133 4.00 19.91 17.13
CA GLU A 133 3.85 20.99 16.13
C GLU A 133 5.19 21.47 15.57
N ASP A 134 6.32 21.19 16.24
CA ASP A 134 7.65 21.45 15.70
C ASP A 134 8.03 20.43 14.62
N LYS A 135 7.39 19.27 14.61
CA LYS A 135 7.62 18.18 13.64
C LYS A 135 6.61 18.16 12.50
N ILE A 136 5.33 18.32 12.85
CA ILE A 136 4.23 18.40 11.87
C ILE A 136 3.44 19.67 12.21
N LYS A 137 3.66 20.73 11.44
CA LYS A 137 3.11 22.05 11.74
C LYS A 137 1.62 22.18 11.47
N CYS A 138 1.11 21.38 10.54
CA CYS A 138 -0.32 21.35 10.22
C CYS A 138 -0.72 19.96 9.72
N HIS A 139 -1.61 19.31 10.40
CA HIS A 139 -2.19 18.04 9.98
C HIS A 139 -3.63 18.23 9.47
N VAL A 140 -3.89 17.85 8.24
CA VAL A 140 -5.20 17.91 7.61
C VAL A 140 -5.69 16.50 7.30
N ALA A 141 -6.77 16.09 7.94
CA ALA A 141 -7.38 14.79 7.71
C ALA A 141 -8.57 14.88 6.75
N LEU A 142 -8.49 14.18 5.62
CA LEU A 142 -9.60 13.97 4.69
C LEU A 142 -10.18 12.57 4.94
N THR A 143 -11.32 12.51 5.57
CA THR A 143 -11.89 11.23 5.98
C THR A 143 -13.42 11.22 5.90
N PRO A 144 -14.04 10.09 5.46
CA PRO A 144 -15.48 9.94 5.48
C PRO A 144 -16.01 9.57 6.86
N THR A 145 -15.16 9.05 7.73
CA THR A 145 -15.48 8.63 9.08
C THR A 145 -14.41 9.11 10.04
N TRP A 146 -14.78 9.32 11.28
CA TRP A 146 -13.85 9.69 12.33
C TRP A 146 -12.90 8.51 12.62
N ASN A 147 -11.61 8.80 12.85
CA ASN A 147 -10.60 7.81 13.22
C ASN A 147 -9.57 8.39 14.18
N GLU A 148 -8.72 7.52 14.73
CA GLU A 148 -7.78 7.90 15.79
C GLU A 148 -6.74 8.94 15.31
N SER A 149 -6.26 8.83 14.08
CA SER A 149 -5.31 9.81 13.53
C SER A 149 -5.96 11.16 13.26
N ALA A 150 -7.24 11.18 12.85
CA ALA A 150 -7.99 12.40 12.64
C ALA A 150 -8.25 13.16 13.97
N TRP A 151 -8.20 12.46 15.10
CA TRP A 151 -8.29 13.09 16.42
C TRP A 151 -7.16 14.09 16.70
N PHE A 152 -6.02 13.89 16.06
CA PHE A 152 -4.83 14.75 16.21
C PHE A 152 -4.65 15.71 15.03
N ALA A 153 -5.65 15.82 14.15
CA ALA A 153 -5.61 16.74 13.03
C ALA A 153 -6.06 18.15 13.46
N ASP A 154 -5.39 19.17 12.92
CA ASP A 154 -5.79 20.57 13.07
C ASP A 154 -7.06 20.86 12.29
N TYR A 155 -7.21 20.20 11.14
CA TYR A 155 -8.40 20.31 10.28
C TYR A 155 -8.90 18.95 9.86
N VAL A 156 -10.18 18.71 10.06
CA VAL A 156 -10.86 17.53 9.54
C VAL A 156 -11.79 17.96 8.42
N LEU A 157 -11.48 17.56 7.21
CA LEU A 157 -12.28 17.83 6.03
C LEU A 157 -13.13 16.59 5.70
N PRO A 158 -14.45 16.67 5.82
CA PRO A 158 -15.29 15.54 5.50
C PRO A 158 -15.25 15.27 4.00
N MET A 159 -15.02 14.02 3.65
CA MET A 159 -15.13 13.57 2.27
C MET A 159 -16.28 12.58 2.13
N GLY A 160 -16.96 12.61 0.99
CA GLY A 160 -18.06 11.70 0.71
C GLY A 160 -17.61 10.24 0.84
N HIS A 161 -18.43 9.45 1.51
CA HIS A 161 -18.27 8.01 1.56
C HIS A 161 -18.29 7.41 0.15
N ALA A 162 -17.72 6.24 -0.01
CA ALA A 162 -17.66 5.59 -1.32
C ALA A 162 -19.04 5.44 -1.99
N SER A 163 -20.11 5.21 -1.21
CA SER A 163 -21.48 5.11 -1.72
C SER A 163 -22.14 6.45 -2.10
N GLU A 164 -21.53 7.57 -1.75
CA GLU A 164 -22.09 8.91 -1.95
C GLU A 164 -21.47 9.66 -3.13
N ARG A 165 -20.61 9.01 -3.88
CA ARG A 165 -19.87 9.65 -4.97
C ARG A 165 -19.81 8.81 -6.23
N HIS A 166 -19.75 9.48 -7.36
CA HIS A 166 -19.34 8.84 -8.60
C HIS A 166 -17.91 8.37 -8.52
N ASP A 167 -17.63 7.18 -9.02
CA ASP A 167 -16.29 6.63 -9.06
C ASP A 167 -16.11 5.70 -10.26
N ILE A 168 -14.85 5.53 -10.65
CA ILE A 168 -14.44 4.61 -11.70
C ILE A 168 -13.43 3.65 -11.11
N MET A 169 -13.62 2.37 -11.35
CA MET A 169 -12.66 1.35 -10.98
C MET A 169 -12.32 0.49 -12.18
N SER A 170 -11.05 0.28 -12.45
CA SER A 170 -10.57 -0.71 -13.40
C SER A 170 -10.04 -1.93 -12.65
N GLN A 171 -10.34 -3.11 -13.16
CA GLN A 171 -9.79 -4.37 -12.67
C GLN A 171 -8.95 -5.00 -13.76
N GLU A 172 -7.66 -4.85 -13.62
CA GLU A 172 -6.65 -5.33 -14.57
C GLU A 172 -6.00 -6.62 -14.10
N THR A 173 -6.22 -6.97 -12.82
CA THR A 173 -5.64 -8.14 -12.16
C THR A 173 -6.46 -9.42 -12.34
N HIS A 174 -7.65 -9.32 -12.91
CA HIS A 174 -8.52 -10.45 -13.17
C HIS A 174 -8.30 -11.01 -14.58
N ALA A 175 -8.62 -12.29 -14.76
CA ALA A 175 -8.59 -12.94 -16.06
C ALA A 175 -9.49 -12.27 -17.10
N GLY A 176 -10.55 -11.59 -16.66
CA GLY A 176 -11.36 -10.67 -17.46
C GLY A 176 -11.12 -9.23 -17.06
N GLN A 177 -10.69 -8.40 -17.99
CA GLN A 177 -10.51 -6.97 -17.73
C GLN A 177 -11.85 -6.25 -17.85
N TRP A 178 -12.14 -5.38 -16.88
CA TRP A 178 -13.37 -4.59 -16.89
C TRP A 178 -13.17 -3.22 -16.25
N ILE A 179 -14.03 -2.29 -16.62
CA ILE A 179 -14.15 -0.97 -16.01
C ILE A 179 -15.52 -0.89 -15.36
N GLY A 180 -15.54 -0.67 -14.07
CA GLY A 180 -16.77 -0.45 -13.30
C GLY A 180 -17.01 1.02 -13.05
N PHE A 181 -18.25 1.43 -13.20
CA PHE A 181 -18.71 2.76 -12.79
C PHE A 181 -19.60 2.59 -11.58
N ARG A 182 -19.37 3.43 -10.58
CA ARG A 182 -20.28 3.54 -9.45
C ARG A 182 -21.02 4.87 -9.54
N LEU A 183 -22.32 4.78 -9.42
CA LEU A 183 -23.21 5.93 -9.24
C LEU A 183 -23.66 5.96 -7.77
N PRO A 184 -23.77 7.14 -7.14
CA PRO A 184 -24.30 7.25 -5.80
C PRO A 184 -25.79 6.88 -5.75
#